data_64f14b87e231c312f417c4629be81215
#
_entry.id   64f14b87e231c312f417c4629be81215
#
_cell.length_a   1.000
_cell.length_b   1.000
_cell.length_c   1.000
_cell.angle_alpha   90.00
_cell.angle_beta   90.00
_cell.angle_gamma   90.00
#
_symmetry.space_group_name_H-M   'P 1'
#
loop_
_entity.id
_entity.type
_entity.pdbx_description
1 polymer ?
#
loop_
_entity_poly.entity_id
_entity_poly.type
_entity_poly.pdbx_seq_one_letter_code
_entity_poly.pdbx_strand_id
1 'polypeptide(L)'
;MKKEILKINTAPAVVYGEPSDNVFLFVHGQFGRKEVAEPFAEVAEPFGYQVLAVDLPEHNGREDCVKLLPWEVVPELSGVLQYMKTRWKSINLRATSIGVWFSLLAFANEQFDKSLLVSPLLNMERMILSMMYAENVSEERLQREKDIVTPLGAELSWRYLCYARENRVHSVGRDTYILYGENDAVIPRSEVAAFAENENCRLTVADGCEHWFHTEEQLRVLKRWEEKVLTEAGENI
;
A
#
# COMPACT_ATOMS: atom_id res chain seq x y z
N MET A 1 13.30 13.82 -14.90
CA MET A 1 13.50 12.60 -14.09
C MET A 1 13.74 11.40 -14.99
N LYS A 2 14.76 10.60 -14.71
CA LYS A 2 15.07 9.36 -15.46
C LYS A 2 14.03 8.28 -15.17
N LYS A 3 13.73 7.43 -16.16
CA LYS A 3 12.81 6.29 -16.04
C LYS A 3 13.45 5.03 -16.62
N GLU A 4 13.41 3.94 -15.88
CA GLU A 4 13.83 2.61 -16.30
C GLU A 4 12.63 1.66 -16.16
N ILE A 5 12.13 1.14 -17.29
CA ILE A 5 11.03 0.17 -17.32
C ILE A 5 11.64 -1.22 -17.25
N LEU A 6 11.13 -2.07 -16.36
CA LEU A 6 11.63 -3.41 -16.16
C LEU A 6 10.50 -4.36 -15.73
N LYS A 7 10.82 -5.63 -15.62
CA LYS A 7 9.94 -6.65 -15.06
C LYS A 7 10.73 -7.42 -14.00
N ILE A 8 10.15 -7.52 -12.79
CA ILE A 8 10.75 -8.25 -11.67
C ILE A 8 9.93 -9.52 -11.47
N ASN A 9 10.48 -10.66 -11.83
CA ASN A 9 9.72 -11.91 -11.96
C ASN A 9 8.51 -11.72 -12.89
N THR A 10 7.30 -11.74 -12.34
CA THR A 10 6.06 -11.49 -13.07
C THR A 10 5.60 -10.02 -13.00
N ALA A 11 6.03 -9.26 -12.00
CA ALA A 11 5.55 -7.89 -11.76
C ALA A 11 6.14 -6.87 -12.75
N PRO A 12 5.33 -6.18 -13.57
CA PRO A 12 5.78 -5.02 -14.32
C PRO A 12 6.19 -3.91 -13.35
N ALA A 13 7.32 -3.28 -13.62
CA ALA A 13 7.91 -2.29 -12.71
C ALA A 13 8.48 -1.09 -13.47
N VAL A 14 8.66 0.01 -12.76
CA VAL A 14 9.38 1.20 -13.21
C VAL A 14 10.24 1.74 -12.07
N VAL A 15 11.47 2.14 -12.39
CA VAL A 15 12.33 2.89 -11.49
C VAL A 15 12.41 4.32 -11.98
N TYR A 16 12.13 5.27 -11.10
CA TYR A 16 12.25 6.71 -11.32
C TYR A 16 13.46 7.26 -10.58
N GLY A 17 14.05 8.31 -11.13
CA GLY A 17 15.14 9.08 -10.52
C GLY A 17 16.54 8.66 -11.00
N GLU A 18 17.51 9.52 -10.72
CA GLU A 18 18.92 9.25 -11.00
C GLU A 18 19.46 8.13 -10.07
N PRO A 19 20.52 7.40 -10.49
CA PRO A 19 21.09 6.34 -9.68
C PRO A 19 21.41 6.78 -8.24
N SER A 20 20.94 5.99 -7.27
CA SER A 20 21.12 6.22 -5.84
C SER A 20 21.28 4.90 -5.11
N ASP A 21 21.91 4.93 -3.93
CA ASP A 21 21.91 3.82 -2.98
C ASP A 21 20.58 3.68 -2.20
N ASN A 22 19.71 4.71 -2.27
CA ASN A 22 18.48 4.79 -1.50
C ASN A 22 17.26 4.68 -2.42
N VAL A 23 16.26 3.91 -2.02
CA VAL A 23 15.05 3.72 -2.82
C VAL A 23 13.81 3.64 -1.95
N PHE A 24 12.69 4.11 -2.49
CA PHE A 24 11.35 3.77 -2.01
C PHE A 24 10.74 2.69 -2.89
N LEU A 25 10.19 1.64 -2.27
CA LEU A 25 9.21 0.78 -2.93
C LEU A 25 7.86 1.49 -2.87
N PHE A 26 7.28 1.75 -4.02
CA PHE A 26 5.93 2.31 -4.12
C PHE A 26 4.92 1.23 -4.49
N VAL A 27 3.92 1.02 -3.63
CA VAL A 27 2.83 0.05 -3.84
C VAL A 27 1.50 0.80 -3.89
N HIS A 28 0.87 0.80 -5.08
CA HIS A 28 -0.38 1.51 -5.31
C HIS A 28 -1.59 0.86 -4.63
N GLY A 29 -2.70 1.59 -4.52
CA GLY A 29 -4.00 1.09 -4.05
C GLY A 29 -4.83 0.43 -5.15
N GLN A 30 -6.07 0.04 -4.80
CA GLN A 30 -7.04 -0.51 -5.76
C GLN A 30 -7.22 0.44 -6.95
N PHE A 31 -7.32 -0.12 -8.15
CA PHE A 31 -7.43 0.58 -9.44
C PHE A 31 -6.23 1.46 -9.80
N GLY A 32 -5.15 1.39 -9.03
CA GLY A 32 -3.92 2.10 -9.32
C GLY A 32 -3.05 1.41 -10.37
N ARG A 33 -1.87 1.95 -10.59
CA ARG A 33 -0.84 1.44 -11.49
C ARG A 33 0.51 2.00 -11.07
N LYS A 34 1.61 1.40 -11.54
CA LYS A 34 2.98 1.85 -11.19
C LYS A 34 3.27 3.31 -11.56
N GLU A 35 2.61 3.84 -12.60
CA GLU A 35 2.82 5.23 -13.03
C GLU A 35 2.27 6.27 -12.05
N VAL A 36 1.35 5.90 -11.15
CA VAL A 36 0.87 6.84 -10.11
C VAL A 36 1.94 7.18 -9.07
N ALA A 37 3.08 6.51 -9.11
CA ALA A 37 4.25 6.82 -8.29
C ALA A 37 5.03 8.04 -8.78
N GLU A 38 4.83 8.51 -10.02
CA GLU A 38 5.63 9.59 -10.62
C GLU A 38 5.61 10.90 -9.82
N PRO A 39 4.45 11.41 -9.33
CA PRO A 39 4.43 12.60 -8.48
C PRO A 39 5.21 12.43 -7.18
N PHE A 40 5.16 11.25 -6.56
CA PHE A 40 5.97 10.96 -5.37
C PHE A 40 7.46 10.90 -5.73
N ALA A 41 7.81 10.33 -6.87
CA ALA A 41 9.19 10.28 -7.33
C ALA A 41 9.78 11.67 -7.56
N GLU A 42 8.99 12.62 -8.08
CA GLU A 42 9.39 14.03 -8.22
C GLU A 42 9.66 14.70 -6.85
N VAL A 43 8.95 14.27 -5.81
CA VAL A 43 9.18 14.71 -4.43
C VAL A 43 10.43 14.06 -3.85
N ALA A 44 10.66 12.77 -4.09
CA ALA A 44 11.71 11.98 -3.45
C ALA A 44 13.11 12.18 -4.08
N GLU A 45 13.18 12.44 -5.40
CA GLU A 45 14.45 12.59 -6.13
C GLU A 45 15.36 13.71 -5.56
N PRO A 46 14.85 14.92 -5.20
CA PRO A 46 15.69 15.96 -4.59
C PRO A 46 16.31 15.56 -3.24
N PHE A 47 15.74 14.59 -2.55
CA PHE A 47 16.26 14.03 -1.31
C PHE A 47 17.19 12.83 -1.52
N GLY A 48 17.55 12.54 -2.77
CA GLY A 48 18.49 11.48 -3.12
C GLY A 48 17.87 10.07 -3.14
N TYR A 49 16.57 9.94 -3.31
CA TYR A 49 15.90 8.64 -3.44
C TYR A 49 15.53 8.35 -4.88
N GLN A 50 15.70 7.09 -5.29
CA GLN A 50 14.95 6.51 -6.40
C GLN A 50 13.58 6.02 -5.91
N VAL A 51 12.64 5.85 -6.83
CA VAL A 51 11.35 5.20 -6.53
C VAL A 51 11.15 4.04 -7.49
N LEU A 52 11.06 2.83 -6.94
CA LEU A 52 10.64 1.65 -7.66
C LEU A 52 9.16 1.42 -7.42
N ALA A 53 8.36 1.42 -8.48
CA ALA A 53 6.94 1.13 -8.42
C ALA A 53 6.61 -0.12 -9.22
N VAL A 54 5.64 -0.91 -8.73
CA VAL A 54 5.18 -2.14 -9.35
C VAL A 54 3.68 -2.09 -9.63
N ASP A 55 3.21 -2.78 -10.68
CA ASP A 55 1.79 -3.06 -10.86
C ASP A 55 1.40 -4.28 -10.02
N LEU A 56 0.41 -4.13 -9.16
CA LEU A 56 -0.20 -5.26 -8.46
C LEU A 56 -0.95 -6.19 -9.44
N PRO A 57 -1.15 -7.47 -9.10
CA PRO A 57 -1.98 -8.38 -9.89
C PRO A 57 -3.34 -7.78 -10.26
N GLU A 58 -3.86 -8.16 -11.41
CA GLU A 58 -5.14 -7.69 -12.00
C GLU A 58 -5.21 -6.17 -12.28
N HIS A 59 -4.08 -5.44 -12.20
CA HIS A 59 -4.02 -4.01 -12.50
C HIS A 59 -3.25 -3.72 -13.78
N ASN A 60 -3.56 -2.56 -14.39
CA ASN A 60 -2.84 -2.00 -15.54
C ASN A 60 -2.69 -2.98 -16.73
N GLY A 61 -3.71 -3.79 -16.99
CA GLY A 61 -3.71 -4.74 -18.11
C GLY A 61 -2.71 -5.89 -17.98
N ARG A 62 -2.32 -6.29 -16.78
CA ARG A 62 -1.51 -7.50 -16.57
C ARG A 62 -2.23 -8.72 -17.12
N GLU A 63 -1.54 -9.48 -17.98
CA GLU A 63 -2.06 -10.66 -18.68
C GLU A 63 -1.53 -11.99 -18.11
N ASP A 64 -0.80 -11.94 -16.99
CA ASP A 64 -0.14 -13.10 -16.38
C ASP A 64 -1.06 -14.01 -15.56
N CYS A 65 -2.37 -13.74 -15.55
CA CYS A 65 -3.39 -14.49 -14.80
C CYS A 65 -3.20 -14.55 -13.28
N VAL A 66 -2.24 -13.82 -12.71
CA VAL A 66 -2.03 -13.70 -11.26
C VAL A 66 -3.18 -12.88 -10.68
N LYS A 67 -3.76 -13.37 -9.58
CA LYS A 67 -4.92 -12.75 -8.93
C LYS A 67 -4.52 -11.80 -7.79
N LEU A 68 -5.36 -10.80 -7.53
CA LEU A 68 -5.19 -9.89 -6.38
C LEU A 68 -5.58 -10.59 -5.06
N LEU A 69 -4.94 -11.71 -4.80
CA LEU A 69 -5.18 -12.55 -3.63
C LEU A 69 -3.93 -12.59 -2.75
N PRO A 70 -4.04 -12.59 -1.42
CA PRO A 70 -2.89 -12.47 -0.55
C PRO A 70 -1.84 -13.57 -0.75
N TRP A 71 -2.25 -14.81 -1.02
CA TRP A 71 -1.32 -15.92 -1.29
C TRP A 71 -0.61 -15.87 -2.64
N GLU A 72 -0.95 -14.88 -3.49
CA GLU A 72 -0.27 -14.59 -4.76
C GLU A 72 0.52 -13.27 -4.66
N VAL A 73 -0.10 -12.21 -4.10
CA VAL A 73 0.53 -10.89 -3.99
C VAL A 73 1.69 -10.89 -2.99
N VAL A 74 1.53 -11.56 -1.83
CA VAL A 74 2.57 -11.59 -0.78
C VAL A 74 3.89 -12.19 -1.28
N PRO A 75 3.90 -13.39 -1.92
CA PRO A 75 5.15 -13.92 -2.49
C PRO A 75 5.71 -13.05 -3.62
N GLU A 76 4.87 -12.43 -4.45
CA GLU A 76 5.33 -11.55 -5.52
C GLU A 76 6.05 -10.31 -4.95
N LEU A 77 5.44 -9.61 -3.98
CA LEU A 77 6.07 -8.46 -3.32
C LEU A 77 7.35 -8.86 -2.57
N SER A 78 7.36 -10.02 -1.93
CA SER A 78 8.58 -10.55 -1.31
C SER A 78 9.69 -10.75 -2.34
N GLY A 79 9.37 -11.27 -3.52
CA GLY A 79 10.30 -11.40 -4.64
C GLY A 79 10.81 -10.05 -5.15
N VAL A 80 9.95 -9.03 -5.19
CA VAL A 80 10.35 -7.65 -5.52
C VAL A 80 11.35 -7.12 -4.50
N LEU A 81 11.09 -7.31 -3.21
CA LEU A 81 12.01 -6.87 -2.15
C LEU A 81 13.36 -7.59 -2.25
N GLN A 82 13.39 -8.90 -2.54
CA GLN A 82 14.66 -9.61 -2.74
C GLN A 82 15.47 -9.03 -3.91
N TYR A 83 14.82 -8.70 -5.02
CA TYR A 83 15.48 -7.99 -6.12
C TYR A 83 16.02 -6.63 -5.65
N MET A 84 15.25 -5.85 -4.89
CA MET A 84 15.69 -4.55 -4.39
C MET A 84 16.93 -4.65 -3.52
N LYS A 85 17.01 -5.65 -2.65
CA LYS A 85 18.18 -5.91 -1.78
C LYS A 85 19.47 -6.19 -2.56
N THR A 86 19.38 -6.59 -3.83
CA THR A 86 20.58 -6.76 -4.70
C THR A 86 21.04 -5.46 -5.33
N ARG A 87 20.22 -4.42 -5.33
CA ARG A 87 20.46 -3.19 -6.10
C ARG A 87 20.63 -1.94 -5.24
N TRP A 88 19.97 -1.87 -4.07
CA TRP A 88 20.00 -0.71 -3.18
C TRP A 88 20.44 -1.08 -1.77
N LYS A 89 21.06 -0.11 -1.08
CA LYS A 89 21.54 -0.30 0.30
C LYS A 89 20.48 0.06 1.34
N SER A 90 19.71 1.13 1.08
CA SER A 90 18.62 1.60 1.94
C SER A 90 17.30 1.47 1.19
N ILE A 91 16.35 0.77 1.80
CA ILE A 91 15.04 0.50 1.21
C ILE A 91 13.97 1.05 2.13
N ASN A 92 13.08 1.84 1.57
CA ASN A 92 11.96 2.48 2.23
C ASN A 92 10.65 2.05 1.57
N LEU A 93 9.52 2.24 2.26
CA LEU A 93 8.20 1.86 1.77
C LEU A 93 7.32 3.10 1.62
N ARG A 94 6.62 3.21 0.48
CA ARG A 94 5.51 4.12 0.25
C ARG A 94 4.33 3.32 -0.30
N ALA A 95 3.26 3.18 0.47
CA ALA A 95 2.13 2.35 0.07
C ALA A 95 0.79 3.09 0.29
N THR A 96 -0.25 2.71 -0.49
CA THR A 96 -1.58 3.32 -0.45
C THR A 96 -2.66 2.25 -0.31
N SER A 97 -3.62 2.48 0.60
CA SER A 97 -4.85 1.70 0.76
C SER A 97 -4.59 0.18 0.85
N ILE A 98 -5.14 -0.63 -0.06
CA ILE A 98 -4.93 -2.09 -0.10
C ILE A 98 -3.45 -2.45 -0.32
N GLY A 99 -2.71 -1.61 -1.03
CA GLY A 99 -1.26 -1.77 -1.19
C GLY A 99 -0.51 -1.74 0.15
N VAL A 100 -1.02 -1.00 1.14
CA VAL A 100 -0.48 -1.05 2.51
C VAL A 100 -0.69 -2.43 3.11
N TRP A 101 -1.91 -2.96 3.07
CA TRP A 101 -2.21 -4.26 3.67
C TRP A 101 -1.33 -5.38 3.10
N PHE A 102 -1.21 -5.44 1.77
CA PHE A 102 -0.33 -6.42 1.13
C PHE A 102 1.16 -6.21 1.48
N SER A 103 1.61 -4.97 1.55
CA SER A 103 3.00 -4.65 1.91
C SER A 103 3.31 -5.07 3.34
N LEU A 104 2.44 -4.76 4.31
CA LEU A 104 2.64 -5.12 5.71
C LEU A 104 2.63 -6.65 5.91
N LEU A 105 1.84 -7.39 5.13
CA LEU A 105 1.88 -8.86 5.13
C LEU A 105 3.17 -9.41 4.50
N ALA A 106 3.52 -8.91 3.32
CA ALA A 106 4.67 -9.41 2.56
C ALA A 106 6.00 -9.15 3.30
N PHE A 107 6.05 -8.10 4.08
CA PHE A 107 7.25 -7.61 4.74
C PHE A 107 7.21 -7.74 6.27
N ALA A 108 6.34 -8.58 6.83
CA ALA A 108 6.15 -8.73 8.27
C ALA A 108 7.43 -9.07 9.07
N ASN A 109 8.41 -9.70 8.41
CA ASN A 109 9.71 -10.05 9.01
C ASN A 109 10.86 -9.14 8.53
N GLU A 110 10.54 -8.03 7.89
CA GLU A 110 11.49 -7.08 7.34
C GLU A 110 11.44 -5.76 8.11
N GLN A 111 12.47 -4.95 7.97
CA GLN A 111 12.49 -3.64 8.59
C GLN A 111 12.97 -2.59 7.57
N PHE A 112 12.09 -1.71 7.18
CA PHE A 112 12.40 -0.55 6.36
C PHE A 112 12.95 0.58 7.25
N ASP A 113 13.81 1.42 6.70
CA ASP A 113 14.27 2.61 7.43
C ASP A 113 13.09 3.56 7.65
N LYS A 114 12.23 3.71 6.64
CA LYS A 114 11.05 4.57 6.69
C LYS A 114 9.87 3.94 5.95
N SER A 115 8.68 4.13 6.50
CA SER A 115 7.42 3.74 5.85
C SER A 115 6.44 4.91 5.81
N LEU A 116 5.94 5.24 4.62
CA LEU A 116 4.92 6.24 4.37
C LEU A 116 3.64 5.53 3.91
N LEU A 117 2.63 5.53 4.76
CA LEU A 117 1.38 4.83 4.55
C LEU A 117 0.25 5.84 4.34
N VAL A 118 -0.40 5.83 3.17
CA VAL A 118 -1.48 6.76 2.84
C VAL A 118 -2.81 6.04 2.79
N SER A 119 -3.81 6.54 3.54
CA SER A 119 -5.15 5.95 3.65
C SER A 119 -5.08 4.43 3.87
N PRO A 120 -4.35 3.93 4.87
CA PRO A 120 -3.98 2.52 4.95
C PRO A 120 -5.18 1.62 5.24
N LEU A 121 -5.36 0.57 4.44
CA LEU A 121 -6.22 -0.56 4.80
C LEU A 121 -5.45 -1.46 5.78
N LEU A 122 -5.92 -1.54 7.03
CA LEU A 122 -5.23 -2.24 8.12
C LEU A 122 -6.00 -3.47 8.60
N ASN A 123 -7.30 -3.53 8.32
CA ASN A 123 -8.18 -4.61 8.75
C ASN A 123 -9.01 -5.14 7.55
N MET A 124 -8.46 -6.11 6.84
CA MET A 124 -9.12 -6.72 5.69
C MET A 124 -10.33 -7.57 6.11
N GLU A 125 -10.32 -8.19 7.30
CA GLU A 125 -11.50 -8.90 7.81
C GLU A 125 -12.70 -7.96 7.88
N ARG A 126 -12.54 -6.78 8.51
CA ARG A 126 -13.62 -5.79 8.58
C ARG A 126 -14.06 -5.32 7.19
N MET A 127 -13.12 -5.15 6.26
CA MET A 127 -13.45 -4.77 4.88
C MET A 127 -14.33 -5.82 4.22
N ILE A 128 -13.95 -7.09 4.30
CA ILE A 128 -14.73 -8.21 3.73
C ILE A 128 -16.11 -8.30 4.40
N LEU A 129 -16.17 -8.20 5.74
CA LEU A 129 -17.46 -8.24 6.47
C LEU A 129 -18.36 -7.05 6.09
N SER A 130 -17.79 -5.86 5.83
CA SER A 130 -18.55 -4.71 5.35
C SER A 130 -19.12 -4.95 3.94
N MET A 131 -18.35 -5.56 3.05
CA MET A 131 -18.82 -5.96 1.71
C MET A 131 -19.92 -7.02 1.80
N MET A 132 -19.76 -8.03 2.66
CA MET A 132 -20.77 -9.06 2.92
C MET A 132 -22.07 -8.44 3.43
N TYR A 133 -21.97 -7.49 4.36
CA TYR A 133 -23.15 -6.78 4.88
C TYR A 133 -23.89 -5.99 3.79
N ALA A 134 -23.15 -5.24 2.97
CA ALA A 134 -23.72 -4.46 1.87
C ALA A 134 -24.45 -5.35 0.84
N GLU A 135 -23.95 -6.56 0.62
CA GLU A 135 -24.49 -7.54 -0.34
C GLU A 135 -25.47 -8.55 0.30
N ASN A 136 -25.82 -8.36 1.58
CA ASN A 136 -26.69 -9.25 2.33
C ASN A 136 -26.23 -10.73 2.28
N VAL A 137 -24.92 -10.95 2.42
CA VAL A 137 -24.28 -12.29 2.47
C VAL A 137 -23.92 -12.59 3.92
N SER A 138 -24.50 -13.69 4.49
CA SER A 138 -24.11 -14.14 5.83
C SER A 138 -22.82 -14.97 5.78
N GLU A 139 -22.16 -15.08 6.93
CA GLU A 139 -20.94 -15.89 7.07
C GLU A 139 -21.20 -17.36 6.80
N GLU A 140 -22.33 -17.90 7.28
CA GLU A 140 -22.73 -19.29 7.05
C GLU A 140 -22.97 -19.56 5.56
N ARG A 141 -23.53 -18.58 4.84
CA ARG A 141 -23.71 -18.67 3.39
C ARG A 141 -22.37 -18.69 2.69
N LEU A 142 -21.46 -17.74 3.00
CA LEU A 142 -20.12 -17.69 2.40
C LEU A 142 -19.32 -18.95 2.73
N GLN A 143 -19.39 -19.44 3.97
CA GLN A 143 -18.73 -20.69 4.37
C GLN A 143 -19.21 -21.90 3.58
N ARG A 144 -20.52 -21.99 3.31
CA ARG A 144 -21.14 -23.10 2.55
C ARG A 144 -20.80 -23.03 1.07
N GLU A 145 -20.93 -21.85 0.46
CA GLU A 145 -20.76 -21.62 -0.98
C GLU A 145 -19.30 -21.42 -1.39
N LYS A 146 -18.43 -21.08 -0.46
CA LYS A 146 -16.97 -20.84 -0.58
C LYS A 146 -16.63 -19.54 -1.31
N ASP A 147 -17.13 -19.35 -2.52
CA ASP A 147 -16.92 -18.17 -3.33
C ASP A 147 -18.26 -17.66 -3.85
N ILE A 148 -18.52 -16.36 -3.70
CA ILE A 148 -19.77 -15.73 -4.12
C ILE A 148 -19.43 -14.50 -4.95
N VAL A 149 -19.85 -14.49 -6.21
CA VAL A 149 -19.88 -13.29 -7.04
C VAL A 149 -21.19 -12.57 -6.77
N THR A 150 -21.13 -11.36 -6.25
CA THR A 150 -22.32 -10.61 -5.87
C THR A 150 -22.91 -9.83 -7.04
N PRO A 151 -24.21 -9.44 -6.98
CA PRO A 151 -24.83 -8.64 -8.04
C PRO A 151 -24.10 -7.30 -8.33
N LEU A 152 -23.44 -6.71 -7.35
CA LEU A 152 -22.64 -5.48 -7.51
C LEU A 152 -21.19 -5.76 -7.98
N GLY A 153 -20.88 -7.04 -8.26
CA GLY A 153 -19.58 -7.45 -8.81
C GLY A 153 -18.48 -7.68 -7.78
N ALA A 154 -18.79 -7.66 -6.48
CA ALA A 154 -17.81 -8.05 -5.48
C ALA A 154 -17.63 -9.58 -5.48
N GLU A 155 -16.38 -10.02 -5.48
CA GLU A 155 -16.01 -11.43 -5.32
C GLU A 155 -15.68 -11.68 -3.84
N LEU A 156 -16.59 -12.36 -3.15
CA LEU A 156 -16.41 -12.74 -1.74
C LEU A 156 -15.87 -14.16 -1.67
N SER A 157 -14.81 -14.36 -0.89
CA SER A 157 -14.19 -15.68 -0.71
C SER A 157 -14.08 -16.04 0.77
N TRP A 158 -14.59 -17.23 1.13
CA TRP A 158 -14.42 -17.77 2.48
C TRP A 158 -12.95 -17.97 2.85
N ARG A 159 -12.15 -18.45 1.91
CA ARG A 159 -10.70 -18.59 2.11
C ARG A 159 -10.04 -17.24 2.40
N TYR A 160 -10.45 -16.19 1.69
CA TYR A 160 -9.87 -14.85 1.90
C TYR A 160 -10.25 -14.30 3.28
N LEU A 161 -11.52 -14.46 3.70
CA LEU A 161 -11.97 -14.05 5.03
C LEU A 161 -11.19 -14.77 6.15
N CYS A 162 -11.01 -16.09 6.03
CA CYS A 162 -10.22 -16.86 6.99
C CYS A 162 -8.77 -16.38 7.02
N TYR A 163 -8.16 -16.19 5.85
CA TYR A 163 -6.80 -15.67 5.76
C TYR A 163 -6.65 -14.31 6.43
N ALA A 164 -7.59 -13.38 6.20
CA ALA A 164 -7.56 -12.05 6.81
C ALA A 164 -7.67 -12.10 8.34
N ARG A 165 -8.44 -13.03 8.90
CA ARG A 165 -8.57 -13.28 10.34
C ARG A 165 -7.28 -13.79 10.98
N GLU A 166 -6.59 -14.66 10.27
CA GLU A 166 -5.37 -15.33 10.77
C GLU A 166 -4.12 -14.45 10.60
N ASN A 167 -4.16 -13.47 9.68
CA ASN A 167 -3.00 -12.66 9.32
C ASN A 167 -3.25 -11.17 9.61
N ARG A 168 -3.04 -10.78 10.86
CA ARG A 168 -3.07 -9.37 11.25
C ARG A 168 -1.77 -8.68 10.83
N VAL A 169 -1.87 -7.40 10.48
CA VAL A 169 -0.74 -6.61 10.04
C VAL A 169 -0.12 -5.80 11.17
N HIS A 170 1.19 -5.58 11.10
CA HIS A 170 1.99 -4.77 12.00
C HIS A 170 2.85 -3.79 11.20
N SER A 171 3.35 -2.74 11.84
CA SER A 171 4.28 -1.81 11.21
C SER A 171 5.60 -2.49 10.86
N VAL A 172 6.16 -2.15 9.69
CA VAL A 172 7.43 -2.70 9.18
C VAL A 172 8.54 -1.64 9.06
N GLY A 173 8.26 -0.40 9.45
CA GLY A 173 9.23 0.70 9.42
C GLY A 173 9.81 1.02 10.80
N ARG A 174 11.09 1.43 10.86
CA ARG A 174 11.66 2.04 12.07
C ARG A 174 10.92 3.33 12.40
N ASP A 175 10.71 4.15 11.35
CA ASP A 175 9.89 5.34 11.38
C ASP A 175 8.70 5.15 10.43
N THR A 176 7.51 5.01 11.00
CA THR A 176 6.28 4.86 10.21
C THR A 176 5.42 6.11 10.33
N TYR A 177 5.09 6.69 9.19
CA TYR A 177 4.24 7.86 9.03
C TYR A 177 2.96 7.47 8.32
N ILE A 178 1.83 7.91 8.86
CA ILE A 178 0.50 7.66 8.30
C ILE A 178 -0.13 9.00 7.92
N LEU A 179 -0.62 9.09 6.68
CA LEU A 179 -1.52 10.15 6.24
C LEU A 179 -2.92 9.56 6.10
N TYR A 180 -3.89 10.19 6.76
CA TYR A 180 -5.29 9.78 6.75
C TYR A 180 -6.19 10.96 6.42
N GLY A 181 -7.11 10.79 5.47
CA GLY A 181 -8.09 11.82 5.13
C GLY A 181 -9.20 11.90 6.17
N GLU A 182 -9.49 13.09 6.68
CA GLU A 182 -10.54 13.30 7.70
C GLU A 182 -11.91 12.76 7.24
N ASN A 183 -12.21 12.92 5.95
CA ASN A 183 -13.46 12.50 5.32
C ASN A 183 -13.35 11.12 4.64
N ASP A 184 -12.42 10.27 5.07
CA ASP A 184 -12.29 8.91 4.58
C ASP A 184 -13.55 8.08 4.93
N ALA A 185 -14.36 7.78 3.91
CA ALA A 185 -15.59 6.99 4.06
C ALA A 185 -15.34 5.47 3.94
N VAL A 186 -14.11 5.04 3.64
CA VAL A 186 -13.74 3.63 3.42
C VAL A 186 -13.16 2.99 4.68
N ILE A 187 -12.21 3.69 5.30
CA ILE A 187 -11.51 3.20 6.49
C ILE A 187 -11.91 4.04 7.71
N PRO A 188 -12.42 3.42 8.80
CA PRO A 188 -12.76 4.14 10.01
C PRO A 188 -11.52 4.79 10.66
N ARG A 189 -11.63 6.07 11.04
CA ARG A 189 -10.56 6.80 11.74
C ARG A 189 -10.07 6.08 13.01
N SER A 190 -11.01 5.47 13.76
CA SER A 190 -10.68 4.72 14.98
C SER A 190 -9.74 3.54 14.74
N GLU A 191 -9.85 2.88 13.59
CA GLU A 191 -8.98 1.77 13.20
C GLU A 191 -7.55 2.26 12.96
N VAL A 192 -7.41 3.35 12.19
CA VAL A 192 -6.10 3.93 11.88
C VAL A 192 -5.45 4.53 13.13
N ALA A 193 -6.23 5.19 13.99
CA ALA A 193 -5.73 5.76 15.23
C ALA A 193 -5.25 4.67 16.21
N ALA A 194 -6.02 3.58 16.36
CA ALA A 194 -5.62 2.46 17.21
C ALA A 194 -4.36 1.76 16.68
N PHE A 195 -4.23 1.58 15.37
CA PHE A 195 -3.01 1.05 14.79
C PHE A 195 -1.81 1.96 15.03
N ALA A 196 -1.97 3.27 14.80
CA ALA A 196 -0.90 4.24 15.00
C ALA A 196 -0.41 4.27 16.46
N GLU A 197 -1.32 4.17 17.42
CA GLU A 197 -0.99 4.10 18.85
C GLU A 197 -0.26 2.79 19.20
N ASN A 198 -0.82 1.64 18.79
CA ASN A 198 -0.28 0.32 19.12
C ASN A 198 1.10 0.06 18.49
N GLU A 199 1.32 0.57 17.27
CA GLU A 199 2.55 0.37 16.50
C GLU A 199 3.51 1.57 16.58
N ASN A 200 3.20 2.56 17.42
CA ASN A 200 4.00 3.78 17.62
C ASN A 200 4.28 4.52 16.28
N CYS A 201 3.26 4.66 15.45
CA CYS A 201 3.35 5.39 14.18
C CYS A 201 2.97 6.85 14.33
N ARG A 202 3.53 7.72 13.50
CA ARG A 202 3.20 9.14 13.44
C ARG A 202 1.99 9.37 12.54
N LEU A 203 0.81 9.60 13.12
CA LEU A 203 -0.44 9.83 12.40
C LEU A 203 -0.64 11.32 12.09
N THR A 204 -0.86 11.64 10.82
CA THR A 204 -1.35 12.93 10.33
C THR A 204 -2.76 12.76 9.78
N VAL A 205 -3.71 13.53 10.31
CA VAL A 205 -5.06 13.62 9.76
C VAL A 205 -5.13 14.85 8.86
N ALA A 206 -5.48 14.66 7.60
CA ALA A 206 -5.60 15.71 6.59
C ALA A 206 -7.02 16.23 6.55
N ASP A 207 -7.21 17.47 7.00
CA ASP A 207 -8.52 18.12 7.09
C ASP A 207 -9.18 18.17 5.70
N GLY A 208 -10.47 17.83 5.63
CA GLY A 208 -11.29 17.86 4.43
C GLY A 208 -10.89 16.87 3.32
N CYS A 209 -9.84 16.06 3.52
CA CYS A 209 -9.40 15.08 2.54
C CYS A 209 -10.18 13.76 2.63
N GLU A 210 -10.38 13.12 1.49
CA GLU A 210 -11.06 11.84 1.35
C GLU A 210 -10.05 10.68 1.30
N HIS A 211 -10.57 9.44 1.17
CA HIS A 211 -9.73 8.24 1.02
C HIS A 211 -8.76 8.34 -0.17
N TRP A 212 -9.27 8.84 -1.29
CA TRP A 212 -8.46 9.09 -2.49
C TRP A 212 -8.07 10.56 -2.57
N PHE A 213 -6.84 10.86 -2.35
CA PHE A 213 -6.29 12.20 -2.59
C PHE A 213 -6.28 12.48 -4.11
N HIS A 214 -7.38 13.00 -4.67
CA HIS A 214 -7.58 13.09 -6.13
C HIS A 214 -7.84 14.50 -6.65
N THR A 215 -8.30 15.42 -5.81
CA THR A 215 -8.44 16.82 -6.22
C THR A 215 -7.08 17.53 -6.16
N GLU A 216 -6.91 18.61 -6.93
CA GLU A 216 -5.67 19.38 -6.90
C GLU A 216 -5.29 19.84 -5.49
N GLU A 217 -6.28 20.19 -4.67
CA GLU A 217 -6.06 20.62 -3.29
C GLU A 217 -5.57 19.46 -2.43
N GLN A 218 -6.23 18.31 -2.50
CA GLN A 218 -5.84 17.10 -1.77
C GLN A 218 -4.46 16.59 -2.21
N LEU A 219 -4.16 16.63 -3.50
CA LEU A 219 -2.82 16.29 -4.01
C LEU A 219 -1.75 17.24 -3.51
N ARG A 220 -2.05 18.54 -3.35
CA ARG A 220 -1.14 19.50 -2.71
C ARG A 220 -0.92 19.21 -1.21
N VAL A 221 -1.95 18.73 -0.51
CA VAL A 221 -1.82 18.29 0.89
C VAL A 221 -0.92 17.05 0.97
N LEU A 222 -1.17 16.05 0.13
CA LEU A 222 -0.36 14.83 0.05
C LEU A 222 1.11 15.16 -0.22
N LYS A 223 1.38 15.97 -1.27
CA LYS A 223 2.74 16.37 -1.64
C LYS A 223 3.47 17.09 -0.50
N ARG A 224 2.83 18.06 0.16
CA ARG A 224 3.42 18.78 1.31
C ARG A 224 3.71 17.85 2.49
N TRP A 225 2.86 16.88 2.73
CA TRP A 225 3.10 15.88 3.78
C TRP A 225 4.31 14.99 3.43
N GLU A 226 4.39 14.52 2.19
CA GLU A 226 5.54 13.72 1.71
C GLU A 226 6.85 14.52 1.80
N GLU A 227 6.87 15.77 1.33
CA GLU A 227 8.02 16.68 1.46
C GLU A 227 8.44 16.88 2.92
N LYS A 228 7.50 17.13 3.82
CA LYS A 228 7.75 17.29 5.25
C LYS A 228 8.40 16.03 5.84
N VAL A 229 7.84 14.85 5.60
CA VAL A 229 8.37 13.57 6.12
C VAL A 229 9.79 13.31 5.60
N LEU A 230 10.08 13.66 4.34
CA LEU A 230 11.43 13.49 3.79
C LEU A 230 12.44 14.51 4.36
N THR A 231 12.00 15.73 4.67
CA THR A 231 12.84 16.77 5.29
C THR A 231 13.20 16.41 6.73
N GLU A 232 12.26 15.96 7.54
CA GLU A 232 12.49 15.58 8.95
C GLU A 232 13.55 14.47 9.11
N ALA A 233 13.84 13.72 8.06
CA ALA A 233 14.86 12.68 8.04
C ALA A 233 16.29 13.22 7.88
N GLY A 234 16.45 14.42 7.35
CA GLY A 234 17.75 15.04 7.13
C GLY A 234 18.40 15.65 8.39
N GLU A 235 17.62 15.82 9.45
CA GLU A 235 18.11 16.49 10.68
C GLU A 235 18.72 15.51 11.72
N ASN A 236 18.69 14.20 11.47
CA ASN A 236 19.20 13.16 12.39
C ASN A 236 20.47 12.44 11.88
N ILE A 237 21.25 13.08 10.98
CA ILE A 237 22.56 12.57 10.50
C ILE A 237 23.69 13.46 10.98
#